data_448ec39f68ac147ac0f2d92c6dead6f5
#
_entry.id   448ec39f68ac147ac0f2d92c6dead6f5
#
_cell.length_a   1.000
_cell.length_b   1.000
_cell.length_c   1.000
_cell.angle_alpha   90.00
_cell.angle_beta   90.00
_cell.angle_gamma   90.00
#
_symmetry.space_group_name_H-M   'P 1'
#
loop_
_entity.id
_entity.type
_entity.pdbx_description
1 polymer ?
#
loop_
_entity_poly.entity_id
_entity_poly.type
_entity_poly.pdbx_seq_one_letter_code
_entity_poly.pdbx_strand_id
1 'polypeptide(L)'
;MSPQWLAYSKDSPPESITKPMQKLVEVLADKQALIEKSLALVLEKITTSLDQQDYVTIALSGGSTPKPLYEALSSQPLDWSKIHVFWGDERYVSPDHPDSNQRMARLAWLDRIPIPAANIHPMPTDDPDPQLAAQKYDDHLRQWFGVNSPDFPVFDLILLGMGDDGHTASLFPQTAALTVSDRCITVGEKDGNPRLTFTVPLINQARCVIFIAAGESKRPALHEIFSAHGDSFSYPSRLIHPSAGELYWLLDAAAGSSFV
;
A
#
# COMPACT_ATOMS: atom_id res chain seq x y z
N MET A 1 -62.54 -0.35 10.90
CA MET A 1 -61.28 -0.69 11.61
C MET A 1 -60.13 -0.42 10.62
N SER A 2 -59.47 0.73 10.79
CA SER A 2 -58.35 1.15 9.94
C SER A 2 -57.05 0.72 10.60
N PRO A 3 -56.06 0.17 9.87
CA PRO A 3 -54.77 -0.16 10.44
C PRO A 3 -53.89 1.10 10.59
N GLN A 4 -53.41 1.30 11.82
CA GLN A 4 -52.44 2.30 12.17
C GLN A 4 -51.08 1.92 11.55
N TRP A 5 -50.54 2.74 10.66
CA TRP A 5 -49.16 2.69 10.20
C TRP A 5 -48.27 3.36 11.25
N LEU A 6 -47.45 2.56 11.90
CA LEU A 6 -46.38 3.03 12.78
C LEU A 6 -45.36 3.81 11.95
N ALA A 7 -45.19 5.09 12.29
CA ALA A 7 -44.18 5.94 11.73
C ALA A 7 -42.81 5.41 12.19
N TYR A 8 -41.99 4.93 11.24
CA TYR A 8 -40.55 4.70 11.45
C TYR A 8 -39.87 6.06 11.59
N SER A 9 -39.31 6.32 12.76
CA SER A 9 -38.43 7.47 12.99
C SER A 9 -37.20 7.30 12.12
N LYS A 10 -36.89 8.29 11.29
CA LYS A 10 -35.62 8.40 10.59
C LYS A 10 -34.53 8.69 11.63
N ASP A 11 -33.90 7.65 12.13
CA ASP A 11 -32.65 7.80 12.84
C ASP A 11 -31.63 8.38 11.85
N SER A 12 -31.07 9.52 12.20
CA SER A 12 -30.01 10.16 11.48
C SER A 12 -28.84 9.17 11.32
N PRO A 13 -28.17 9.11 10.16
CA PRO A 13 -26.98 8.27 10.05
C PRO A 13 -25.97 8.68 11.11
N PRO A 14 -25.23 7.73 11.70
CA PRO A 14 -24.22 8.07 12.70
C PRO A 14 -23.25 9.08 12.08
N GLU A 15 -23.01 10.17 12.78
CA GLU A 15 -21.97 11.13 12.41
C GLU A 15 -20.66 10.35 12.23
N SER A 16 -20.15 10.31 11.00
CA SER A 16 -18.83 9.79 10.72
C SER A 16 -17.83 10.72 11.41
N ILE A 17 -17.42 10.35 12.61
CA ILE A 17 -16.27 10.96 13.26
C ILE A 17 -15.06 10.54 12.41
N THR A 18 -14.76 11.34 11.41
CA THR A 18 -13.52 11.21 10.64
C THR A 18 -12.39 11.55 11.61
N LYS A 19 -11.74 10.49 12.11
CA LYS A 19 -10.55 10.63 12.94
C LYS A 19 -9.52 11.37 12.07
N PRO A 20 -8.95 12.49 12.54
CA PRO A 20 -7.96 13.22 11.73
C PRO A 20 -6.78 12.29 11.42
N MET A 21 -6.23 12.41 10.20
CA MET A 21 -5.04 11.67 9.78
C MET A 21 -3.94 11.77 10.85
N GLN A 22 -3.46 10.63 11.33
CA GLN A 22 -2.31 10.55 12.22
C GLN A 22 -1.06 10.26 11.38
N LYS A 23 -0.15 11.24 11.29
CA LYS A 23 1.17 11.06 10.66
C LYS A 23 2.21 10.86 11.74
N LEU A 24 2.95 9.77 11.66
CA LEU A 24 4.07 9.46 12.55
C LEU A 24 5.35 9.25 11.72
N VAL A 25 6.42 9.91 12.12
CA VAL A 25 7.78 9.65 11.60
C VAL A 25 8.62 9.09 12.74
N GLU A 26 9.20 7.91 12.54
CA GLU A 26 10.04 7.25 13.53
C GLU A 26 11.38 6.85 12.90
N VAL A 27 12.47 7.27 13.55
CA VAL A 27 13.83 6.96 13.10
C VAL A 27 14.41 5.90 14.03
N LEU A 28 14.75 4.76 13.46
CA LEU A 28 15.26 3.58 14.15
C LEU A 28 16.80 3.56 14.07
N ALA A 29 17.43 2.95 15.06
CA ALA A 29 18.87 2.95 15.21
C ALA A 29 19.64 2.41 13.98
N ASP A 30 19.09 1.39 13.34
CA ASP A 30 19.68 0.75 12.18
C ASP A 30 18.61 -0.02 11.36
N LYS A 31 19.04 -0.71 10.31
CA LYS A 31 18.16 -1.47 9.44
C LYS A 31 17.50 -2.67 10.16
N GLN A 32 18.18 -3.27 11.14
CA GLN A 32 17.61 -4.38 11.91
C GLN A 32 16.45 -3.89 12.78
N ALA A 33 16.67 -2.81 13.54
CA ALA A 33 15.63 -2.18 14.35
C ALA A 33 14.44 -1.67 13.48
N LEU A 34 14.73 -1.18 12.27
CA LEU A 34 13.68 -0.79 11.30
C LEU A 34 12.79 -1.98 10.93
N ILE A 35 13.37 -3.15 10.64
CA ILE A 35 12.60 -4.33 10.27
C ILE A 35 11.81 -4.86 11.47
N GLU A 36 12.41 -4.91 12.66
CA GLU A 36 11.72 -5.34 13.90
C GLU A 36 10.51 -4.44 14.22
N LYS A 37 10.68 -3.11 14.11
CA LYS A 37 9.59 -2.16 14.30
C LYS A 37 8.52 -2.30 13.23
N SER A 38 8.92 -2.47 11.97
CA SER A 38 7.98 -2.68 10.86
C SER A 38 7.17 -3.95 11.07
N LEU A 39 7.81 -5.04 11.50
CA LEU A 39 7.13 -6.31 11.82
C LEU A 39 6.12 -6.12 12.95
N ALA A 40 6.54 -5.50 14.06
CA ALA A 40 5.66 -5.26 15.21
C ALA A 40 4.43 -4.44 14.81
N LEU A 41 4.61 -3.37 14.03
CA LEU A 41 3.51 -2.53 13.57
C LEU A 41 2.58 -3.27 12.59
N VAL A 42 3.12 -4.02 11.64
CA VAL A 42 2.31 -4.83 10.71
C VAL A 42 1.48 -5.87 11.48
N LEU A 43 2.06 -6.56 12.45
CA LEU A 43 1.34 -7.52 13.29
C LEU A 43 0.23 -6.86 14.12
N GLU A 44 0.51 -5.69 14.70
CA GLU A 44 -0.48 -4.89 15.41
C GLU A 44 -1.67 -4.54 14.50
N LYS A 45 -1.41 -4.04 13.28
CA LYS A 45 -2.47 -3.68 12.35
C LYS A 45 -3.28 -4.89 11.87
N ILE A 46 -2.62 -6.01 11.58
CA ILE A 46 -3.31 -7.27 11.24
C ILE A 46 -4.23 -7.70 12.39
N THR A 47 -3.72 -7.77 13.62
CA THR A 47 -4.49 -8.22 14.77
C THR A 47 -5.68 -7.29 15.04
N THR A 48 -5.44 -5.97 15.06
CA THR A 48 -6.50 -4.98 15.30
C THR A 48 -7.58 -5.04 14.22
N SER A 49 -7.21 -5.26 12.96
CA SER A 49 -8.20 -5.42 11.90
C SER A 49 -9.02 -6.70 12.06
N LEU A 50 -8.37 -7.83 12.37
CA LEU A 50 -9.06 -9.11 12.57
C LEU A 50 -9.96 -9.15 13.82
N ASP A 51 -9.74 -8.27 14.80
CA ASP A 51 -10.65 -8.09 15.94
C ASP A 51 -11.98 -7.42 15.53
N GLN A 52 -12.01 -6.76 14.36
CA GLN A 52 -13.15 -5.96 13.90
C GLN A 52 -13.82 -6.52 12.63
N GLN A 53 -13.13 -7.40 11.90
CA GLN A 53 -13.59 -7.94 10.62
C GLN A 53 -13.03 -9.34 10.37
N ASP A 54 -13.64 -10.08 9.43
CA ASP A 54 -13.34 -11.49 9.19
C ASP A 54 -12.01 -11.72 8.45
N TYR A 55 -11.49 -10.71 7.75
CA TYR A 55 -10.25 -10.78 6.98
C TYR A 55 -9.51 -9.44 6.99
N VAL A 56 -8.25 -9.47 6.60
CA VAL A 56 -7.41 -8.28 6.43
C VAL A 56 -6.79 -8.23 5.02
N THR A 57 -6.72 -7.04 4.45
CA THR A 57 -6.16 -6.77 3.13
C THR A 57 -4.83 -6.03 3.24
N ILE A 58 -3.79 -6.61 2.62
CA ILE A 58 -2.43 -6.05 2.65
C ILE A 58 -1.94 -5.88 1.23
N ALA A 59 -1.54 -4.66 0.84
CA ALA A 59 -0.84 -4.42 -0.41
C ALA A 59 0.68 -4.31 -0.14
N LEU A 60 1.47 -5.07 -0.90
CA LEU A 60 2.90 -5.19 -0.75
C LEU A 60 3.67 -4.23 -1.66
N SER A 61 4.85 -3.83 -1.22
CA SER A 61 5.86 -3.17 -2.07
C SER A 61 6.97 -4.14 -2.45
N GLY A 62 7.64 -3.85 -3.56
CA GLY A 62 8.84 -4.55 -3.98
C GLY A 62 10.13 -3.98 -3.38
N GLY A 63 11.24 -4.59 -3.77
CA GLY A 63 12.58 -4.13 -3.44
C GLY A 63 13.26 -4.83 -2.26
N SER A 64 14.51 -4.45 -2.03
CA SER A 64 15.38 -5.10 -1.02
C SER A 64 15.07 -4.67 0.43
N THR A 65 14.42 -3.52 0.62
CA THR A 65 14.11 -3.01 1.96
C THR A 65 13.00 -3.80 2.64
N PRO A 66 11.83 -4.08 2.01
CA PRO A 66 10.75 -4.83 2.65
C PRO A 66 10.99 -6.35 2.67
N LYS A 67 11.89 -6.90 1.86
CA LYS A 67 12.15 -8.35 1.79
C LYS A 67 12.43 -8.99 3.16
N PRO A 68 13.32 -8.46 4.03
CA PRO A 68 13.54 -9.02 5.37
C PRO A 68 12.29 -8.98 6.26
N LEU A 69 11.41 -8.00 6.11
CA LEU A 69 10.11 -7.96 6.80
C LEU A 69 9.24 -9.16 6.36
N TYR A 70 9.19 -9.44 5.05
CA TYR A 70 8.42 -10.59 4.55
C TYR A 70 9.00 -11.93 5.03
N GLU A 71 10.33 -12.05 5.08
CA GLU A 71 11.00 -13.21 5.66
C GLU A 71 10.64 -13.38 7.15
N ALA A 72 10.60 -12.30 7.92
CA ALA A 72 10.21 -12.32 9.33
C ALA A 72 8.71 -12.64 9.53
N LEU A 73 7.82 -12.15 8.65
CA LEU A 73 6.39 -12.48 8.65
C LEU A 73 6.16 -13.99 8.45
N SER A 74 6.97 -14.66 7.63
CA SER A 74 6.81 -16.11 7.35
C SER A 74 6.88 -17.00 8.58
N SER A 75 7.46 -16.50 9.67
CA SER A 75 7.63 -17.22 10.94
C SER A 75 6.57 -16.86 11.99
N GLN A 76 5.60 -16.02 11.65
CA GLN A 76 4.59 -15.57 12.62
C GLN A 76 3.40 -16.53 12.68
N PRO A 77 2.85 -16.78 13.87
CA PRO A 77 1.70 -17.67 14.07
C PRO A 77 0.37 -16.96 13.77
N LEU A 78 0.15 -16.57 12.52
CA LEU A 78 -1.08 -15.92 12.07
C LEU A 78 -2.06 -16.91 11.42
N ASP A 79 -3.34 -16.58 11.44
CA ASP A 79 -4.35 -17.28 10.63
C ASP A 79 -4.30 -16.78 9.19
N TRP A 80 -3.46 -17.45 8.38
CA TRP A 80 -3.24 -17.09 6.99
C TRP A 80 -4.48 -17.20 6.11
N SER A 81 -5.50 -17.94 6.56
CA SER A 81 -6.77 -18.06 5.83
C SER A 81 -7.56 -16.75 5.80
N LYS A 82 -7.25 -15.83 6.71
CA LYS A 82 -7.90 -14.52 6.85
C LYS A 82 -7.11 -13.35 6.25
N ILE A 83 -5.95 -13.62 5.65
CA ILE A 83 -5.09 -12.58 5.10
C ILE A 83 -5.17 -12.63 3.57
N HIS A 84 -5.51 -11.49 2.95
CA HIS A 84 -5.52 -11.30 1.51
C HIS A 84 -4.39 -10.38 1.09
N VAL A 85 -3.58 -10.84 0.15
CA VAL A 85 -2.33 -10.19 -0.27
C VAL A 85 -2.46 -9.67 -1.70
N PHE A 86 -2.15 -8.39 -1.87
CA PHE A 86 -2.15 -7.64 -3.11
C PHE A 86 -0.77 -6.99 -3.31
N TRP A 87 -0.54 -6.33 -4.44
CA TRP A 87 0.65 -5.54 -4.71
C TRP A 87 0.31 -4.10 -5.03
N GLY A 88 1.05 -3.14 -4.46
CA GLY A 88 0.90 -1.71 -4.74
C GLY A 88 1.46 -1.31 -6.09
N ASP A 89 2.47 -2.06 -6.58
CA ASP A 89 3.00 -1.96 -7.93
C ASP A 89 3.69 -3.25 -8.37
N GLU A 90 3.81 -3.44 -9.67
CA GLU A 90 4.55 -4.57 -10.24
C GLU A 90 5.29 -4.15 -11.51
N ARG A 91 6.47 -4.74 -11.70
CA ARG A 91 7.25 -4.62 -12.92
C ARG A 91 6.57 -5.43 -14.02
N TYR A 92 6.46 -4.85 -15.21
CA TYR A 92 5.79 -5.53 -16.32
C TYR A 92 6.70 -6.59 -16.95
N VAL A 93 6.91 -7.64 -16.20
CA VAL A 93 7.74 -8.80 -16.53
C VAL A 93 7.00 -10.09 -16.19
N SER A 94 7.45 -11.22 -16.73
CA SER A 94 6.91 -12.53 -16.33
C SER A 94 6.91 -12.69 -14.80
N PRO A 95 5.89 -13.34 -14.20
CA PRO A 95 5.84 -13.63 -12.77
C PRO A 95 7.08 -14.34 -12.21
N ASP A 96 7.78 -15.09 -13.04
CA ASP A 96 9.01 -15.80 -12.65
C ASP A 96 10.30 -15.00 -12.88
N HIS A 97 10.20 -13.78 -13.43
CA HIS A 97 11.36 -12.95 -13.68
C HIS A 97 12.03 -12.51 -12.37
N PRO A 98 13.38 -12.43 -12.30
CA PRO A 98 14.09 -12.00 -11.09
C PRO A 98 13.63 -10.64 -10.54
N ASP A 99 13.17 -9.73 -11.39
CA ASP A 99 12.70 -8.39 -11.02
C ASP A 99 11.22 -8.35 -10.59
N SER A 100 10.48 -9.46 -10.67
CA SER A 100 9.07 -9.48 -10.23
C SER A 100 8.95 -9.29 -8.73
N ASN A 101 8.11 -8.35 -8.33
CA ASN A 101 7.73 -8.11 -6.92
C ASN A 101 6.96 -9.32 -6.38
N GLN A 102 6.08 -9.91 -7.20
CA GLN A 102 5.35 -11.13 -6.85
C GLN A 102 6.32 -12.28 -6.54
N ARG A 103 7.29 -12.53 -7.43
CA ARG A 103 8.29 -13.58 -7.21
C ARG A 103 9.07 -13.36 -5.92
N MET A 104 9.50 -12.13 -5.66
CA MET A 104 10.22 -11.80 -4.43
C MET A 104 9.38 -12.09 -3.19
N ALA A 105 8.12 -11.66 -3.17
CA ALA A 105 7.22 -11.89 -2.03
C ALA A 105 6.91 -13.38 -1.83
N ARG A 106 6.71 -14.15 -2.92
CA ARG A 106 6.52 -15.60 -2.84
C ARG A 106 7.72 -16.31 -2.21
N LEU A 107 8.91 -16.06 -2.70
CA LEU A 107 10.14 -16.69 -2.19
C LEU A 107 10.46 -16.28 -0.75
N ALA A 108 10.18 -15.03 -0.37
CA ALA A 108 10.45 -14.53 0.96
C ALA A 108 9.41 -14.98 2.00
N TRP A 109 8.15 -15.14 1.58
CA TRP A 109 7.03 -15.29 2.52
C TRP A 109 5.97 -16.28 2.05
N LEU A 110 5.24 -15.99 0.94
CA LEU A 110 3.95 -16.61 0.63
C LEU A 110 4.04 -18.10 0.34
N ASP A 111 5.15 -18.59 -0.24
CA ASP A 111 5.35 -20.02 -0.50
C ASP A 111 5.85 -20.78 0.75
N ARG A 112 6.08 -20.10 1.87
CA ARG A 112 6.55 -20.67 3.13
C ARG A 112 5.48 -20.81 4.21
N ILE A 113 4.27 -20.37 3.91
CA ILE A 113 3.13 -20.32 4.84
C ILE A 113 1.91 -20.99 4.22
N PRO A 114 0.95 -21.48 5.02
CA PRO A 114 -0.27 -22.10 4.50
C PRO A 114 -1.32 -21.09 4.08
N ILE A 115 -0.95 -20.05 3.32
CA ILE A 115 -1.91 -19.09 2.77
C ILE A 115 -2.68 -19.73 1.62
N PRO A 116 -4.03 -19.63 1.58
CA PRO A 116 -4.80 -20.11 0.45
C PRO A 116 -4.42 -19.38 -0.84
N ALA A 117 -4.27 -20.09 -1.95
CA ALA A 117 -3.96 -19.48 -3.24
C ALA A 117 -5.00 -18.44 -3.68
N ALA A 118 -6.27 -18.60 -3.29
CA ALA A 118 -7.33 -17.65 -3.54
C ALA A 118 -7.18 -16.31 -2.79
N ASN A 119 -6.32 -16.27 -1.78
CA ASN A 119 -6.04 -15.06 -1.02
C ASN A 119 -4.85 -14.26 -1.58
N ILE A 120 -4.23 -14.74 -2.64
CA ILE A 120 -3.09 -14.08 -3.31
C ILE A 120 -3.59 -13.47 -4.61
N HIS A 121 -3.53 -12.14 -4.73
CA HIS A 121 -4.10 -11.35 -5.82
C HIS A 121 -3.00 -10.62 -6.60
N PRO A 122 -2.23 -11.31 -7.46
CA PRO A 122 -1.14 -10.70 -8.21
C PRO A 122 -1.65 -9.80 -9.34
N MET A 123 -0.84 -8.83 -9.73
CA MET A 123 -1.08 -8.03 -10.92
C MET A 123 -0.84 -8.85 -12.19
N PRO A 124 -1.72 -8.77 -13.22
CA PRO A 124 -1.64 -9.58 -14.44
C PRO A 124 -0.58 -9.02 -15.42
N THR A 125 0.68 -9.39 -15.24
CA THR A 125 1.80 -8.90 -16.07
C THR A 125 2.12 -9.80 -17.27
N ASP A 126 1.31 -10.80 -17.53
CA ASP A 126 1.38 -11.71 -18.67
C ASP A 126 0.49 -11.28 -19.86
N ASP A 127 -0.32 -10.24 -19.69
CA ASP A 127 -1.07 -9.63 -20.79
C ASP A 127 -0.10 -8.89 -21.74
N PRO A 128 -0.28 -8.98 -23.07
CA PRO A 128 0.57 -8.24 -24.01
C PRO A 128 0.41 -6.72 -23.95
N ASP A 129 -0.72 -6.21 -23.43
CA ASP A 129 -1.02 -4.79 -23.31
C ASP A 129 -1.07 -4.34 -21.83
N PRO A 130 -0.09 -3.52 -21.36
CA PRO A 130 -0.08 -3.01 -20.01
C PRO A 130 -1.32 -2.19 -19.62
N GLN A 131 -1.94 -1.49 -20.56
CA GLN A 131 -3.15 -0.69 -20.29
C GLN A 131 -4.35 -1.61 -20.05
N LEU A 132 -4.49 -2.67 -20.84
CA LEU A 132 -5.52 -3.68 -20.65
C LEU A 132 -5.31 -4.44 -19.34
N ALA A 133 -4.07 -4.76 -18.99
CA ALA A 133 -3.71 -5.38 -17.72
C ALA A 133 -4.08 -4.48 -16.52
N ALA A 134 -3.80 -3.18 -16.61
CA ALA A 134 -4.18 -2.19 -15.60
C ALA A 134 -5.70 -2.16 -15.41
N GLN A 135 -6.47 -2.14 -16.50
CA GLN A 135 -7.94 -2.17 -16.45
C GLN A 135 -8.45 -3.46 -15.83
N LYS A 136 -7.94 -4.63 -16.24
CA LYS A 136 -8.34 -5.93 -15.66
C LYS A 136 -8.10 -5.98 -14.15
N TYR A 137 -6.99 -5.39 -13.67
CA TYR A 137 -6.71 -5.38 -12.25
C TYR A 137 -7.57 -4.36 -11.50
N ASP A 138 -7.91 -3.21 -12.11
CA ASP A 138 -8.90 -2.26 -11.58
C ASP A 138 -10.27 -2.94 -11.40
N ASP A 139 -10.75 -3.63 -12.43
CA ASP A 139 -12.01 -4.37 -12.39
C ASP A 139 -11.99 -5.47 -11.31
N HIS A 140 -10.86 -6.20 -11.19
CA HIS A 140 -10.67 -7.20 -10.15
C HIS A 140 -10.76 -6.60 -8.75
N LEU A 141 -10.07 -5.49 -8.48
CA LEU A 141 -10.13 -4.81 -7.19
C LEU A 141 -11.54 -4.33 -6.88
N ARG A 142 -12.21 -3.67 -7.82
CA ARG A 142 -13.59 -3.18 -7.64
C ARG A 142 -14.56 -4.32 -7.35
N GLN A 143 -14.47 -5.41 -8.10
CA GLN A 143 -15.31 -6.59 -7.90
C GLN A 143 -15.04 -7.23 -6.54
N TRP A 144 -13.78 -7.40 -6.16
CA TRP A 144 -13.40 -8.05 -4.91
C TRP A 144 -13.84 -7.24 -3.68
N PHE A 145 -13.66 -5.91 -3.70
CA PHE A 145 -14.08 -5.01 -2.62
C PHE A 145 -15.56 -4.64 -2.67
N GLY A 146 -16.28 -4.98 -3.73
CA GLY A 146 -17.69 -4.63 -3.90
C GLY A 146 -17.95 -3.14 -4.08
N VAL A 147 -17.02 -2.39 -4.70
CA VAL A 147 -17.09 -0.94 -4.90
C VAL A 147 -17.21 -0.59 -6.38
N ASN A 148 -17.95 0.47 -6.70
CA ASN A 148 -18.11 0.99 -8.05
C ASN A 148 -17.51 2.39 -8.17
N SER A 149 -17.15 2.81 -9.40
CA SER A 149 -16.76 4.20 -9.65
C SER A 149 -17.90 5.15 -9.25
N PRO A 150 -17.60 6.29 -8.61
CA PRO A 150 -16.27 6.88 -8.39
C PRO A 150 -15.54 6.42 -7.11
N ASP A 151 -16.13 5.54 -6.32
CA ASP A 151 -15.54 5.10 -5.05
C ASP A 151 -14.29 4.23 -5.26
N PHE A 152 -13.44 4.16 -4.24
CA PHE A 152 -12.20 3.38 -4.24
C PHE A 152 -12.22 2.30 -3.17
N PRO A 153 -11.57 1.14 -3.43
CA PRO A 153 -11.28 0.14 -2.41
C PRO A 153 -10.56 0.72 -1.19
N VAL A 154 -10.91 0.24 0.01
CA VAL A 154 -10.25 0.61 1.25
C VAL A 154 -9.40 -0.55 1.74
N PHE A 155 -8.10 -0.48 1.54
CA PHE A 155 -7.15 -1.45 2.08
C PHE A 155 -6.91 -1.22 3.57
N ASP A 156 -6.76 -2.31 4.34
CA ASP A 156 -6.41 -2.20 5.76
C ASP A 156 -4.96 -1.74 5.92
N LEU A 157 -4.05 -2.25 5.08
CA LEU A 157 -2.64 -1.94 5.15
C LEU A 157 -2.03 -1.84 3.74
N ILE A 158 -1.31 -0.76 3.49
CA ILE A 158 -0.46 -0.61 2.30
C ILE A 158 0.97 -0.38 2.76
N LEU A 159 1.88 -1.27 2.35
CA LEU A 159 3.32 -1.12 2.55
C LEU A 159 3.93 -0.42 1.35
N LEU A 160 4.69 0.63 1.59
CA LEU A 160 5.36 1.41 0.54
C LEU A 160 6.85 1.52 0.81
N GLY A 161 7.64 1.41 -0.26
CA GLY A 161 9.01 1.89 -0.29
C GLY A 161 9.09 3.31 -0.84
N MET A 162 10.31 3.88 -0.83
CA MET A 162 10.60 5.15 -1.45
C MET A 162 11.88 5.06 -2.27
N GLY A 163 11.86 5.56 -3.50
CA GLY A 163 13.05 5.70 -4.34
C GLY A 163 13.95 6.85 -3.88
N ASP A 164 15.18 6.89 -4.40
CA ASP A 164 16.14 7.97 -4.12
C ASP A 164 15.69 9.30 -4.73
N ASP A 165 14.84 9.24 -5.75
CA ASP A 165 14.15 10.35 -6.41
C ASP A 165 12.80 10.71 -5.76
N GLY A 166 12.43 10.08 -4.63
CA GLY A 166 11.18 10.34 -3.91
C GLY A 166 9.94 9.70 -4.53
N HIS A 167 10.08 8.81 -5.54
CA HIS A 167 8.94 8.02 -6.02
C HIS A 167 8.47 7.00 -4.98
N THR A 168 7.21 6.58 -5.07
CA THR A 168 6.67 5.45 -4.32
C THR A 168 5.79 4.60 -5.22
N ALA A 169 5.65 3.30 -4.92
CA ALA A 169 5.09 2.32 -5.85
C ALA A 169 5.78 2.49 -7.22
N SER A 170 5.02 2.67 -8.32
CA SER A 170 5.56 3.10 -9.61
C SER A 170 5.00 4.46 -10.05
N LEU A 171 4.81 5.35 -9.08
CA LEU A 171 4.46 6.77 -9.25
C LEU A 171 5.74 7.60 -9.31
N PHE A 172 6.30 7.75 -10.52
CA PHE A 172 7.58 8.42 -10.75
C PHE A 172 7.44 9.93 -10.92
N PRO A 173 8.51 10.71 -10.58
CA PRO A 173 8.52 12.16 -10.75
C PRO A 173 8.14 12.58 -12.17
N GLN A 174 7.34 13.65 -12.28
CA GLN A 174 6.95 14.30 -13.53
C GLN A 174 6.22 13.39 -14.55
N THR A 175 5.61 12.28 -14.10
CA THR A 175 4.87 11.36 -14.99
C THR A 175 3.36 11.59 -14.94
N ALA A 176 2.67 11.21 -16.01
CA ALA A 176 1.22 11.29 -16.10
C ALA A 176 0.49 10.42 -15.04
N ALA A 177 1.13 9.35 -14.55
CA ALA A 177 0.57 8.48 -13.53
C ALA A 177 0.19 9.24 -12.23
N LEU A 178 0.86 10.36 -11.93
CA LEU A 178 0.61 11.18 -10.75
C LEU A 178 -0.74 11.92 -10.79
N THR A 179 -1.32 12.12 -11.97
CA THR A 179 -2.58 12.87 -12.16
C THR A 179 -3.79 11.99 -12.39
N VAL A 180 -3.60 10.67 -12.43
CA VAL A 180 -4.71 9.72 -12.60
C VAL A 180 -5.56 9.69 -11.33
N SER A 181 -6.84 10.03 -11.47
CA SER A 181 -7.76 10.19 -10.33
C SER A 181 -9.10 9.45 -10.48
N ASP A 182 -9.33 8.78 -11.60
CA ASP A 182 -10.61 8.15 -11.97
C ASP A 182 -10.62 6.61 -11.87
N ARG A 183 -9.48 6.01 -11.55
CA ARG A 183 -9.27 4.55 -11.50
C ARG A 183 -8.30 4.14 -10.41
N CYS A 184 -8.36 2.85 -10.02
CA CYS A 184 -7.50 2.29 -8.97
C CYS A 184 -6.08 2.02 -9.45
N ILE A 185 -5.95 1.60 -10.71
CA ILE A 185 -4.69 1.14 -11.32
C ILE A 185 -4.36 1.97 -12.55
N THR A 186 -3.09 2.27 -12.71
CA THR A 186 -2.56 2.89 -13.94
C THR A 186 -1.23 2.27 -14.33
N VAL A 187 -0.76 2.64 -15.51
CA VAL A 187 0.58 2.27 -15.99
C VAL A 187 1.55 3.41 -15.66
N GLY A 188 2.53 3.10 -14.81
CA GLY A 188 3.73 3.91 -14.63
C GLY A 188 4.81 3.47 -15.61
N GLU A 189 5.81 4.30 -15.82
CA GLU A 189 6.95 3.99 -16.68
C GLU A 189 8.25 4.44 -16.02
N LYS A 190 9.26 3.59 -16.12
CA LYS A 190 10.64 3.93 -15.73
C LYS A 190 11.60 3.45 -16.81
N ASP A 191 12.38 4.37 -17.37
CA ASP A 191 13.40 4.08 -18.38
C ASP A 191 12.84 3.27 -19.59
N GLY A 192 11.63 3.62 -20.05
CA GLY A 192 10.93 2.93 -21.14
C GLY A 192 10.29 1.59 -20.77
N ASN A 193 10.36 1.17 -19.50
CA ASN A 193 9.79 -0.08 -19.04
C ASN A 193 8.46 0.18 -18.29
N PRO A 194 7.32 -0.39 -18.75
CA PRO A 194 6.04 -0.21 -18.09
C PRO A 194 5.98 -0.93 -16.74
N ARG A 195 5.12 -0.42 -15.88
CA ARG A 195 4.80 -0.98 -14.56
C ARG A 195 3.33 -0.77 -14.26
N LEU A 196 2.70 -1.73 -13.64
CA LEU A 196 1.38 -1.53 -13.06
C LEU A 196 1.53 -0.89 -11.69
N THR A 197 0.70 0.10 -11.35
CA THR A 197 0.78 0.79 -10.07
C THR A 197 -0.58 1.21 -9.55
N PHE A 198 -0.74 1.15 -8.22
CA PHE A 198 -1.83 1.84 -7.55
C PHE A 198 -1.75 3.33 -7.85
N THR A 199 -2.91 3.96 -7.98
CA THR A 199 -3.02 5.42 -8.13
C THR A 199 -2.95 6.12 -6.77
N VAL A 200 -2.65 7.41 -6.79
CA VAL A 200 -2.65 8.24 -5.56
C VAL A 200 -3.99 8.17 -4.81
N PRO A 201 -5.17 8.31 -5.47
CA PRO A 201 -6.45 8.21 -4.79
C PRO A 201 -6.67 6.85 -4.11
N LEU A 202 -6.32 5.75 -4.76
CA LEU A 202 -6.46 4.42 -4.16
C LEU A 202 -5.62 4.29 -2.89
N ILE A 203 -4.35 4.67 -2.95
CA ILE A 203 -3.45 4.60 -1.78
C ILE A 203 -3.99 5.47 -0.63
N ASN A 204 -4.52 6.65 -0.95
CA ASN A 204 -5.04 7.58 0.04
C ASN A 204 -6.39 7.18 0.68
N GLN A 205 -7.04 6.11 0.20
CA GLN A 205 -8.20 5.52 0.87
C GLN A 205 -7.83 4.48 1.93
N ALA A 206 -6.57 4.05 2.02
CA ALA A 206 -6.15 3.03 2.97
C ALA A 206 -6.36 3.45 4.43
N ARG A 207 -6.67 2.48 5.29
CA ARG A 207 -6.75 2.65 6.75
C ARG A 207 -5.38 2.91 7.37
N CYS A 208 -4.34 2.28 6.81
CA CYS A 208 -2.97 2.45 7.25
C CYS A 208 -2.00 2.35 6.06
N VAL A 209 -1.13 3.34 5.93
CA VAL A 209 0.00 3.32 4.99
C VAL A 209 1.29 3.37 5.79
N ILE A 210 2.21 2.45 5.49
CA ILE A 210 3.53 2.37 6.13
C ILE A 210 4.61 2.51 5.06
N PHE A 211 5.33 3.63 5.09
CA PHE A 211 6.59 3.78 4.37
C PHE A 211 7.72 3.13 5.16
N ILE A 212 8.53 2.32 4.47
CA ILE A 212 9.74 1.70 5.02
C ILE A 212 10.92 2.12 4.15
N ALA A 213 11.80 2.99 4.66
CA ALA A 213 12.90 3.53 3.90
C ALA A 213 14.22 3.42 4.69
N ALA A 214 15.25 2.93 4.02
CA ALA A 214 16.57 2.69 4.59
C ALA A 214 17.68 3.19 3.67
N GLY A 215 18.75 3.70 4.28
CA GLY A 215 19.97 4.08 3.59
C GLY A 215 20.10 5.59 3.34
N GLU A 216 21.37 6.03 3.32
CA GLU A 216 21.73 7.44 3.20
C GLU A 216 21.26 8.10 1.91
N SER A 217 21.16 7.34 0.80
CA SER A 217 20.68 7.83 -0.50
C SER A 217 19.25 8.39 -0.46
N LYS A 218 18.47 8.05 0.58
CA LYS A 218 17.09 8.56 0.76
C LYS A 218 17.03 9.98 1.34
N ARG A 219 18.09 10.47 1.99
CA ARG A 219 18.08 11.75 2.70
C ARG A 219 17.66 12.94 1.85
N PRO A 220 18.21 13.14 0.63
CA PRO A 220 17.84 14.30 -0.17
C PRO A 220 16.33 14.33 -0.48
N ALA A 221 15.76 13.20 -0.89
CA ALA A 221 14.34 13.11 -1.17
C ALA A 221 13.48 13.27 0.10
N LEU A 222 13.87 12.67 1.22
CA LEU A 222 13.16 12.82 2.50
C LEU A 222 13.14 14.27 2.98
N HIS A 223 14.25 15.02 2.82
CA HIS A 223 14.29 16.43 3.13
C HIS A 223 13.22 17.22 2.36
N GLU A 224 13.10 16.98 1.06
CA GLU A 224 12.09 17.62 0.22
C GLU A 224 10.66 17.14 0.54
N ILE A 225 10.48 15.83 0.82
CA ILE A 225 9.18 15.25 1.19
C ILE A 225 8.64 15.86 2.47
N PHE A 226 9.47 16.13 3.44
CA PHE A 226 9.06 16.74 4.73
C PHE A 226 9.16 18.27 4.76
N SER A 227 9.73 18.89 3.73
CA SER A 227 9.75 20.34 3.58
C SER A 227 8.34 20.93 3.44
N ALA A 228 8.13 22.12 4.02
CA ALA A 228 6.87 22.85 3.85
C ALA A 228 6.63 23.30 2.39
N HIS A 229 7.69 23.44 1.60
CA HIS A 229 7.67 23.99 0.24
C HIS A 229 8.06 22.99 -0.85
N GLY A 230 8.16 21.69 -0.52
CA GLY A 230 8.54 20.66 -1.49
C GLY A 230 7.50 20.48 -2.59
N ASP A 231 7.96 20.18 -3.79
CA ASP A 231 7.10 19.92 -4.95
C ASP A 231 6.66 18.45 -5.00
N SER A 232 5.36 18.22 -4.99
CA SER A 232 4.78 16.86 -5.00
C SER A 232 4.94 16.16 -6.35
N PHE A 233 5.10 16.89 -7.45
CA PHE A 233 5.38 16.30 -8.76
C PHE A 233 6.84 15.85 -8.90
N SER A 234 7.76 16.54 -8.24
CA SER A 234 9.18 16.16 -8.17
C SER A 234 9.44 15.08 -7.11
N TYR A 235 8.59 14.99 -6.08
CA TYR A 235 8.72 14.02 -5.00
C TYR A 235 7.37 13.35 -4.71
N PRO A 236 6.96 12.36 -5.53
CA PRO A 236 5.61 11.79 -5.50
C PRO A 236 5.15 11.21 -4.17
N SER A 237 6.07 10.74 -3.32
CA SER A 237 5.71 10.26 -1.97
C SER A 237 5.00 11.34 -1.14
N ARG A 238 5.13 12.63 -1.49
CA ARG A 238 4.38 13.74 -0.86
C ARG A 238 2.87 13.70 -1.15
N LEU A 239 2.46 13.05 -2.23
CA LEU A 239 1.04 12.91 -2.59
C LEU A 239 0.29 11.91 -1.70
N ILE A 240 1.03 11.12 -0.91
CA ILE A 240 0.43 10.09 -0.07
C ILE A 240 0.01 10.70 1.27
N HIS A 241 -1.30 10.90 1.40
CA HIS A 241 -1.98 11.46 2.56
C HIS A 241 -3.31 10.75 2.76
N PRO A 242 -3.35 9.61 3.48
CA PRO A 242 -4.59 8.89 3.74
C PRO A 242 -5.67 9.82 4.30
N SER A 243 -6.84 9.86 3.65
CA SER A 243 -7.90 10.83 3.96
C SER A 243 -8.52 10.66 5.36
N ALA A 244 -8.57 9.41 5.84
CA ALA A 244 -9.10 9.05 7.15
C ALA A 244 -8.27 7.97 7.85
N GLY A 245 -7.07 7.71 7.35
CA GLY A 245 -6.17 6.65 7.81
C GLY A 245 -4.96 7.15 8.57
N GLU A 246 -4.09 6.20 8.88
CA GLU A 246 -2.80 6.45 9.54
C GLU A 246 -1.67 6.42 8.51
N LEU A 247 -0.68 7.27 8.67
CA LEU A 247 0.51 7.33 7.84
C LEU A 247 1.76 7.22 8.71
N TYR A 248 2.49 6.14 8.52
CA TYR A 248 3.77 5.90 9.19
C TYR A 248 4.93 6.04 8.22
N TRP A 249 5.98 6.72 8.69
CA TRP A 249 7.28 6.75 8.04
C TRP A 249 8.29 6.10 8.99
N LEU A 250 8.70 4.88 8.68
CA LEU A 250 9.72 4.16 9.42
C LEU A 250 11.04 4.28 8.65
N LEU A 251 12.03 4.89 9.28
CA LEU A 251 13.32 5.21 8.69
C LEU A 251 14.44 4.56 9.51
N ASP A 252 15.51 4.08 8.88
CA ASP A 252 16.73 3.80 9.62
C ASP A 252 17.50 5.10 9.89
N ALA A 253 18.48 5.07 10.81
CA ALA A 253 19.29 6.24 11.13
C ALA A 253 20.07 6.76 9.92
N ALA A 254 20.42 5.88 8.97
CA ALA A 254 21.11 6.28 7.75
C ALA A 254 20.22 7.15 6.85
N ALA A 255 18.93 6.88 6.79
CA ALA A 255 17.97 7.68 6.02
C ALA A 255 17.47 8.90 6.81
N GLY A 256 17.20 8.74 8.11
CA GLY A 256 16.42 9.67 8.93
C GLY A 256 17.21 10.60 9.85
N SER A 257 18.54 10.56 9.86
CA SER A 257 19.36 11.30 10.85
C SER A 257 19.16 12.82 10.89
N SER A 258 18.54 13.42 9.88
CA SER A 258 18.20 14.86 9.87
C SER A 258 16.84 15.18 10.49
N PHE A 259 16.08 14.16 10.96
CA PHE A 259 14.75 14.31 11.54
C PHE A 259 14.69 13.96 13.04
N VAL A 260 15.85 13.72 13.65
CA VAL A 260 16.01 13.41 15.09
C VAL A 260 16.60 14.60 15.80
#